data_f76930570253e96d90810986ac38bfbb
#
_entry.id   f76930570253e96d90810986ac38bfbb
#
_cell.length_a   1.000
_cell.length_b   1.000
_cell.length_c   1.000
_cell.angle_alpha   90.00
_cell.angle_beta   90.00
_cell.angle_gamma   90.00
#
_symmetry.space_group_name_H-M   'P 1'
#
loop_
_entity.id
_entity.type
_entity.pdbx_description
1 polymer ?
#
loop_
_entity_poly.entity_id
_entity_poly.type
_entity_poly.pdbx_seq_one_letter_code
_entity_poly.pdbx_strand_id
1 'polypeptide(L)'
;MRHFRLIALITASLAFTACAGDATTSPVTIDTPTVTPNTDPVAVVSPNATQAAMVGVPFAYDATKAGTAFSDPRKSGLTYTVSFAPAVTGMTATGGTITGTAGNPGVYTVTITARDNSGSSASHRFTIVVFAGDLTVPTLPATAFLYSDASNPLPRHFSQAAPNAGSPTGADNTPASNITTNAGATLGRVLFYDRRLSVNDRVSCSSCHQQQFAFSDTAKLSRGFAGGFTGRHSMGLANARFYASARFFWDERAASLEAQVLQPIQDATEMGMTLPNVLAKLSATTYYPALFTAAFGSSEITSDRVGLALSQFVRSLVSTNSKFDRAFGANGVPNFAATFTAQEQAGQDLFNGRAGCARCHGTNAHISDGVHNTGLDATITDVGAGNGRFKAPSLRNIAVRPPYMHDGRFQTLEQVIAFYDNGVQNNPGLDNRLRGGPGGNGAPLRLNLSAAERTSLVAFLGTLTDNTFLTDVKFSNPFAR
;
A
#
# COMPACT_ATOMS: atom_id res chain seq x y z
N MET A 1 39.62 26.00 -36.66
CA MET A 1 40.40 25.17 -37.61
C MET A 1 39.56 23.95 -37.92
N ARG A 2 39.32 23.80 -39.21
CA ARG A 2 38.52 22.77 -39.88
C ARG A 2 39.16 21.39 -39.77
N HIS A 3 38.42 20.29 -39.72
CA HIS A 3 38.61 19.10 -40.53
C HIS A 3 37.33 18.28 -40.67
N PHE A 4 36.79 18.35 -41.87
CA PHE A 4 35.88 17.40 -42.49
C PHE A 4 36.60 16.08 -42.75
N ARG A 5 35.95 14.93 -42.59
CA ARG A 5 36.29 13.68 -43.26
C ARG A 5 35.08 13.05 -43.94
N LEU A 6 35.33 12.76 -45.20
CA LEU A 6 34.53 12.29 -46.30
C LEU A 6 34.13 10.81 -46.14
N ILE A 7 32.91 10.46 -46.51
CA ILE A 7 32.41 9.09 -46.63
C ILE A 7 32.63 8.66 -48.09
N ALA A 8 33.29 7.52 -48.34
CA ALA A 8 33.47 6.90 -49.64
C ALA A 8 32.36 5.84 -49.87
N LEU A 9 31.60 6.01 -50.94
CA LEU A 9 30.74 4.96 -51.50
C LEU A 9 31.61 4.00 -52.35
N ILE A 10 31.39 2.69 -52.13
CA ILE A 10 31.89 1.64 -53.00
C ILE A 10 30.72 1.03 -53.75
N THR A 11 30.68 1.24 -55.06
CA THR A 11 29.78 0.56 -56.01
C THR A 11 30.51 -0.67 -56.55
N ALA A 12 29.91 -1.85 -56.38
CA ALA A 12 30.39 -3.09 -57.02
C ALA A 12 29.48 -3.44 -58.22
N SER A 13 30.05 -3.41 -59.38
CA SER A 13 29.40 -3.91 -60.61
C SER A 13 29.63 -5.41 -60.74
N LEU A 14 28.57 -6.18 -60.95
CA LEU A 14 28.68 -7.60 -61.36
C LEU A 14 28.39 -7.71 -62.87
N ALA A 15 29.38 -8.31 -63.56
CA ALA A 15 29.29 -8.65 -64.97
C ALA A 15 28.51 -9.96 -65.18
N PHE A 16 27.60 -9.95 -66.16
CA PHE A 16 26.93 -11.16 -66.66
C PHE A 16 27.80 -11.88 -67.70
N THR A 17 28.05 -13.17 -67.44
CA THR A 17 28.53 -14.08 -68.49
C THR A 17 27.43 -15.07 -68.84
N ALA A 18 27.02 -15.05 -70.10
CA ALA A 18 26.05 -16.00 -70.62
C ALA A 18 26.75 -17.26 -71.05
N CYS A 19 26.25 -18.42 -70.65
CA CYS A 19 26.49 -19.70 -71.29
C CYS A 19 25.15 -20.35 -71.66
N ALA A 20 25.03 -20.64 -72.95
CA ALA A 20 23.89 -21.39 -73.54
C ALA A 20 24.09 -22.90 -73.29
N GLY A 21 23.06 -23.60 -72.94
CA GLY A 21 23.07 -25.05 -72.77
C GLY A 21 21.64 -25.58 -72.63
N ASP A 22 21.26 -26.27 -73.60
CA ASP A 22 20.17 -27.22 -73.90
C ASP A 22 18.92 -27.35 -73.01
N ALA A 23 17.77 -27.26 -73.65
CA ALA A 23 16.46 -27.48 -73.10
C ALA A 23 16.13 -28.97 -73.03
N THR A 24 15.92 -29.47 -71.81
CA THR A 24 15.07 -30.65 -71.55
C THR A 24 13.98 -30.22 -70.58
N THR A 25 12.76 -30.11 -71.10
CA THR A 25 11.56 -29.76 -70.29
C THR A 25 11.12 -30.94 -69.47
N SER A 26 11.40 -30.93 -68.14
CA SER A 26 10.66 -31.70 -67.13
C SER A 26 9.53 -30.81 -66.59
N PRO A 27 8.32 -31.31 -66.42
CA PRO A 27 7.23 -30.53 -65.84
C PRO A 27 7.56 -30.14 -64.41
N VAL A 28 7.65 -28.83 -64.15
CA VAL A 28 7.76 -28.27 -62.79
C VAL A 28 6.38 -28.51 -62.12
N THR A 29 6.30 -29.48 -61.25
CA THR A 29 5.21 -29.58 -60.26
C THR A 29 5.34 -28.39 -59.34
N ILE A 30 4.45 -27.43 -59.44
CA ILE A 30 4.29 -26.37 -58.45
C ILE A 30 3.73 -27.05 -57.20
N ASP A 31 4.60 -27.36 -56.25
CA ASP A 31 4.16 -27.70 -54.90
C ASP A 31 3.44 -26.47 -54.32
N THR A 32 2.13 -26.54 -54.34
CA THR A 32 1.30 -25.63 -53.53
C THR A 32 1.69 -25.87 -52.06
N PRO A 33 2.18 -24.87 -51.32
CA PRO A 33 2.47 -25.08 -49.90
C PRO A 33 1.16 -25.48 -49.22
N THR A 34 1.11 -26.72 -48.75
CA THR A 34 0.05 -27.17 -47.86
C THR A 34 0.15 -26.31 -46.59
N VAL A 35 -0.68 -25.25 -46.54
CA VAL A 35 -0.86 -24.48 -45.31
C VAL A 35 -1.49 -25.43 -44.30
N THR A 36 -0.69 -25.95 -43.38
CA THR A 36 -1.24 -26.68 -42.24
C THR A 36 -2.16 -25.73 -41.50
N PRO A 37 -3.41 -26.14 -41.23
CA PRO A 37 -4.33 -25.29 -40.50
C PRO A 37 -3.72 -24.94 -39.14
N ASN A 38 -3.64 -23.64 -38.82
CA ASN A 38 -3.18 -23.21 -37.49
C ASN A 38 -4.19 -23.71 -36.45
N THR A 39 -3.73 -24.60 -35.56
CA THR A 39 -4.55 -25.24 -34.51
C THR A 39 -4.38 -24.57 -33.15
N ASP A 40 -3.59 -23.49 -33.05
CA ASP A 40 -3.36 -22.82 -31.79
C ASP A 40 -4.66 -22.31 -31.16
N PRO A 41 -4.85 -22.48 -29.87
CA PRO A 41 -6.06 -22.06 -29.17
C PRO A 41 -6.14 -20.53 -29.05
N VAL A 42 -7.35 -20.04 -28.75
CA VAL A 42 -7.56 -18.67 -28.27
C VAL A 42 -6.75 -18.46 -26.98
N ALA A 43 -6.05 -17.36 -26.85
CA ALA A 43 -5.23 -17.07 -25.68
C ALA A 43 -5.36 -15.59 -25.23
N VAL A 44 -5.17 -15.36 -23.94
CA VAL A 44 -5.08 -13.99 -23.38
C VAL A 44 -3.69 -13.44 -23.69
N VAL A 45 -3.60 -12.33 -24.39
CA VAL A 45 -2.32 -11.70 -24.77
C VAL A 45 -2.11 -10.32 -24.13
N SER A 46 -3.20 -9.62 -23.85
CA SER A 46 -3.16 -8.31 -23.17
C SER A 46 -4.20 -8.27 -22.04
N PRO A 47 -3.87 -8.75 -20.84
CA PRO A 47 -4.83 -8.82 -19.73
C PRO A 47 -5.34 -7.44 -19.31
N ASN A 48 -6.64 -7.38 -18.95
CA ASN A 48 -7.26 -6.17 -18.45
C ASN A 48 -6.73 -5.82 -17.04
N ALA A 49 -6.35 -4.58 -16.86
CA ALA A 49 -6.09 -4.04 -15.52
C ALA A 49 -7.42 -3.79 -14.78
N THR A 50 -7.38 -3.69 -13.44
CA THR A 50 -8.56 -3.28 -12.67
C THR A 50 -9.02 -1.90 -13.12
N GLN A 51 -10.31 -1.70 -13.18
CA GLN A 51 -10.96 -0.46 -13.54
C GLN A 51 -11.56 0.22 -12.32
N ALA A 52 -11.78 1.53 -12.41
CA ALA A 52 -12.46 2.32 -11.39
C ALA A 52 -13.74 2.91 -11.96
N ALA A 53 -14.83 2.78 -11.22
CA ALA A 53 -16.11 3.41 -11.51
C ALA A 53 -16.61 4.16 -10.26
N MET A 54 -17.62 5.00 -10.41
CA MET A 54 -18.23 5.75 -9.31
C MET A 54 -19.74 5.53 -9.31
N VAL A 55 -20.34 5.40 -8.13
CA VAL A 55 -21.81 5.33 -7.98
C VAL A 55 -22.46 6.57 -8.60
N GLY A 56 -23.49 6.37 -9.42
CA GLY A 56 -24.22 7.46 -10.07
C GLY A 56 -23.53 8.12 -11.25
N VAL A 57 -22.32 7.69 -11.64
CA VAL A 57 -21.58 8.23 -12.79
C VAL A 57 -21.56 7.21 -13.93
N PRO A 58 -21.89 7.63 -15.18
CA PRO A 58 -21.79 6.75 -16.33
C PRO A 58 -20.38 6.18 -16.48
N PHE A 59 -20.30 4.89 -16.73
CA PHE A 59 -19.07 4.14 -16.93
C PHE A 59 -19.12 3.42 -18.28
N ALA A 60 -18.01 3.42 -19.00
CA ALA A 60 -17.82 2.65 -20.22
C ALA A 60 -16.41 2.09 -20.26
N TYR A 61 -16.27 0.81 -20.57
CA TYR A 61 -14.98 0.14 -20.69
C TYR A 61 -15.03 -0.99 -21.71
N ASP A 62 -14.18 -0.94 -22.71
CA ASP A 62 -14.00 -2.03 -23.67
C ASP A 62 -12.98 -3.04 -23.12
N ALA A 63 -13.48 -4.16 -22.60
CA ALA A 63 -12.66 -5.25 -22.07
C ALA A 63 -11.99 -6.09 -23.18
N THR A 64 -12.35 -5.88 -24.45
CA THR A 64 -11.66 -6.48 -25.60
C THR A 64 -10.39 -5.71 -25.97
N LYS A 65 -10.23 -4.45 -25.49
CA LYS A 65 -9.16 -3.53 -25.87
C LYS A 65 -9.05 -3.34 -27.38
N ALA A 66 -10.17 -3.06 -28.01
CA ALA A 66 -10.33 -3.00 -29.49
C ALA A 66 -9.86 -4.31 -30.17
N GLY A 67 -10.16 -5.45 -29.54
CA GLY A 67 -9.81 -6.77 -30.04
C GLY A 67 -8.41 -7.27 -29.73
N THR A 68 -7.59 -6.48 -28.98
CA THR A 68 -6.19 -6.85 -28.69
C THR A 68 -5.99 -7.60 -27.37
N ALA A 69 -7.05 -7.79 -26.56
CA ALA A 69 -6.95 -8.50 -25.29
C ALA A 69 -6.72 -10.01 -25.47
N PHE A 70 -7.18 -10.56 -26.59
CA PHE A 70 -7.10 -11.99 -26.91
C PHE A 70 -6.50 -12.19 -28.30
N SER A 71 -5.74 -13.26 -28.48
CA SER A 71 -5.29 -13.73 -29.77
C SER A 71 -6.24 -14.77 -30.35
N ASP A 72 -6.53 -14.68 -31.64
CA ASP A 72 -7.19 -15.70 -32.44
C ASP A 72 -6.27 -16.09 -33.61
N PRO A 73 -5.33 -17.03 -33.39
CA PRO A 73 -4.41 -17.43 -34.47
C PRO A 73 -5.11 -18.05 -35.69
N ARG A 74 -6.32 -18.59 -35.49
CA ARG A 74 -7.14 -19.16 -36.60
C ARG A 74 -7.88 -18.10 -37.41
N LYS A 75 -7.92 -16.84 -36.92
CA LYS A 75 -8.65 -15.73 -37.53
C LYS A 75 -10.11 -16.04 -37.81
N SER A 76 -10.72 -16.84 -36.95
CA SER A 76 -12.12 -17.32 -37.11
C SER A 76 -13.14 -16.30 -36.59
N GLY A 77 -12.67 -15.21 -36.00
CA GLY A 77 -13.48 -14.21 -35.30
C GLY A 77 -13.82 -14.61 -33.85
N LEU A 78 -13.78 -13.64 -32.96
CA LEU A 78 -14.05 -13.88 -31.54
C LEU A 78 -15.42 -13.34 -31.13
N THR A 79 -16.14 -14.13 -30.36
CA THR A 79 -17.33 -13.70 -29.62
C THR A 79 -16.94 -13.52 -28.14
N TYR A 80 -17.53 -12.52 -27.47
CA TYR A 80 -17.17 -12.18 -26.09
C TYR A 80 -18.37 -12.27 -25.17
N THR A 81 -18.16 -12.86 -23.98
CA THR A 81 -19.11 -12.81 -22.87
C THR A 81 -18.44 -12.21 -21.64
N VAL A 82 -19.22 -11.47 -20.86
CA VAL A 82 -18.73 -10.85 -19.60
C VAL A 82 -19.70 -11.19 -18.48
N SER A 83 -19.15 -11.54 -17.32
CA SER A 83 -19.92 -11.79 -16.10
C SER A 83 -19.31 -11.02 -14.92
N PHE A 84 -20.16 -10.70 -13.93
CA PHE A 84 -19.79 -9.98 -12.71
C PHE A 84 -20.03 -10.86 -11.48
N ALA A 85 -19.12 -10.83 -10.53
CA ALA A 85 -19.25 -11.50 -9.25
C ALA A 85 -18.78 -10.59 -8.10
N PRO A 86 -19.68 -10.12 -7.20
CA PRO A 86 -21.15 -10.20 -7.31
C PRO A 86 -21.70 -9.39 -8.50
N ALA A 87 -23.00 -9.52 -8.80
CA ALA A 87 -23.65 -8.72 -9.84
C ALA A 87 -23.59 -7.21 -9.50
N VAL A 88 -23.35 -6.40 -10.50
CA VAL A 88 -23.27 -4.93 -10.36
C VAL A 88 -24.58 -4.32 -10.80
N THR A 89 -25.35 -3.77 -9.86
CA THR A 89 -26.60 -3.09 -10.17
C THR A 89 -26.35 -1.89 -11.09
N GLY A 90 -27.09 -1.80 -12.20
CA GLY A 90 -27.02 -0.68 -13.14
C GLY A 90 -25.89 -0.76 -14.18
N MET A 91 -25.12 -1.84 -14.20
CA MET A 91 -24.10 -2.09 -15.24
C MET A 91 -24.48 -3.31 -16.08
N THR A 92 -24.18 -3.24 -17.37
CA THR A 92 -24.40 -4.30 -18.34
C THR A 92 -23.17 -4.49 -19.21
N ALA A 93 -23.10 -5.61 -19.93
CA ALA A 93 -22.04 -5.86 -20.89
C ALA A 93 -22.62 -6.44 -22.19
N THR A 94 -22.12 -5.94 -23.30
CA THR A 94 -22.49 -6.42 -24.65
C THR A 94 -21.24 -6.50 -25.52
N GLY A 95 -20.99 -7.66 -26.13
CA GLY A 95 -19.86 -7.86 -27.03
C GLY A 95 -18.49 -7.55 -26.43
N GLY A 96 -18.32 -7.69 -25.10
CA GLY A 96 -17.08 -7.37 -24.37
C GLY A 96 -16.98 -5.92 -23.90
N THR A 97 -17.90 -5.04 -24.27
CA THR A 97 -17.99 -3.66 -23.76
C THR A 97 -18.90 -3.61 -22.54
N ILE A 98 -18.40 -3.05 -21.43
CA ILE A 98 -19.12 -2.85 -20.17
C ILE A 98 -19.58 -1.42 -20.12
N THR A 99 -20.89 -1.20 -19.91
CA THR A 99 -21.49 0.14 -19.83
C THR A 99 -22.55 0.20 -18.73
N GLY A 100 -22.86 1.41 -18.27
CA GLY A 100 -23.94 1.65 -17.32
C GLY A 100 -23.55 2.60 -16.21
N THR A 101 -24.37 2.65 -15.18
CA THR A 101 -24.18 3.50 -13.99
C THR A 101 -24.30 2.62 -12.75
N ALA A 102 -23.22 2.40 -12.06
CA ALA A 102 -23.24 1.54 -10.87
C ALA A 102 -24.09 2.12 -9.74
N GLY A 103 -24.99 1.32 -9.18
CA GLY A 103 -25.89 1.74 -8.10
C GLY A 103 -25.28 1.65 -6.69
N ASN A 104 -24.29 0.78 -6.48
CA ASN A 104 -23.70 0.53 -5.17
C ASN A 104 -22.17 0.52 -5.23
N PRO A 105 -21.49 1.04 -4.19
CA PRO A 105 -20.04 0.91 -4.08
C PRO A 105 -19.67 -0.55 -3.77
N GLY A 106 -18.47 -0.95 -4.18
CA GLY A 106 -17.97 -2.31 -3.90
C GLY A 106 -16.84 -2.71 -4.84
N VAL A 107 -16.36 -3.93 -4.62
CA VAL A 107 -15.33 -4.57 -5.45
C VAL A 107 -15.97 -5.72 -6.21
N TYR A 108 -15.92 -5.67 -7.51
CA TYR A 108 -16.61 -6.59 -8.39
C TYR A 108 -15.61 -7.30 -9.29
N THR A 109 -15.57 -8.62 -9.20
CA THR A 109 -14.75 -9.43 -10.12
C THR A 109 -15.47 -9.53 -11.46
N VAL A 110 -14.79 -9.17 -12.53
CA VAL A 110 -15.26 -9.30 -13.90
C VAL A 110 -14.51 -10.45 -14.55
N THR A 111 -15.25 -11.35 -15.17
CA THR A 111 -14.68 -12.39 -16.05
C THR A 111 -15.10 -12.10 -17.47
N ILE A 112 -14.14 -11.85 -18.37
CA ILE A 112 -14.36 -11.81 -19.82
C ILE A 112 -13.88 -13.13 -20.43
N THR A 113 -14.69 -13.72 -21.28
CA THR A 113 -14.37 -14.93 -22.04
C THR A 113 -14.47 -14.64 -23.52
N ALA A 114 -13.40 -14.90 -24.26
CA ALA A 114 -13.37 -14.89 -25.72
C ALA A 114 -13.52 -16.32 -26.23
N ARG A 115 -14.36 -16.52 -27.25
CA ARG A 115 -14.58 -17.82 -27.86
C ARG A 115 -14.57 -17.70 -29.39
N ASP A 116 -13.88 -18.60 -30.07
CA ASP A 116 -13.86 -18.71 -31.52
C ASP A 116 -14.99 -19.62 -32.05
N ASN A 117 -15.17 -19.63 -33.36
CA ASN A 117 -16.20 -20.45 -34.03
C ASN A 117 -15.92 -21.96 -33.93
N SER A 118 -14.71 -22.38 -33.58
CA SER A 118 -14.36 -23.79 -33.41
C SER A 118 -14.64 -24.31 -32.00
N GLY A 119 -15.03 -23.40 -31.09
CA GLY A 119 -15.30 -23.71 -29.67
C GLY A 119 -14.12 -23.52 -28.73
N SER A 120 -12.92 -23.16 -29.23
CA SER A 120 -11.78 -22.80 -28.38
C SER A 120 -12.09 -21.48 -27.65
N SER A 121 -11.70 -21.40 -26.38
CA SER A 121 -11.96 -20.22 -25.56
C SER A 121 -10.86 -19.94 -24.55
N ALA A 122 -10.71 -18.68 -24.21
CA ALA A 122 -9.85 -18.20 -23.10
C ALA A 122 -10.62 -17.19 -22.25
N SER A 123 -10.35 -17.23 -20.94
CA SER A 123 -10.97 -16.29 -20.00
C SER A 123 -9.93 -15.51 -19.24
N HIS A 124 -10.25 -14.27 -18.95
CA HIS A 124 -9.43 -13.40 -18.08
C HIS A 124 -10.30 -12.76 -17.01
N ARG A 125 -9.74 -12.62 -15.79
CA ARG A 125 -10.41 -11.95 -14.68
C ARG A 125 -9.70 -10.64 -14.36
N PHE A 126 -10.50 -9.61 -14.11
CA PHE A 126 -10.03 -8.34 -13.59
C PHE A 126 -11.08 -7.77 -12.61
N THR A 127 -10.79 -6.65 -11.99
CA THR A 127 -11.67 -6.06 -10.97
C THR A 127 -12.22 -4.72 -11.46
N ILE A 128 -13.50 -4.43 -11.19
CA ILE A 128 -14.04 -3.07 -11.18
C ILE A 128 -14.25 -2.68 -9.72
N VAL A 129 -13.56 -1.63 -9.27
CA VAL A 129 -13.80 -1.02 -7.96
C VAL A 129 -14.76 0.15 -8.16
N VAL A 130 -15.96 0.03 -7.59
CA VAL A 130 -16.96 1.10 -7.60
C VAL A 130 -16.84 1.88 -6.30
N PHE A 131 -16.54 3.16 -6.40
CA PHE A 131 -16.45 4.06 -5.25
C PHE A 131 -17.84 4.65 -4.94
N ALA A 132 -18.08 5.03 -3.67
CA ALA A 132 -19.24 5.84 -3.32
C ALA A 132 -19.22 7.15 -4.10
N GLY A 133 -20.38 7.65 -4.47
CA GLY A 133 -20.52 8.92 -5.20
C GLY A 133 -19.82 10.07 -4.47
N ASP A 134 -19.43 11.11 -5.23
CA ASP A 134 -18.63 12.22 -4.74
C ASP A 134 -19.36 12.98 -3.62
N LEU A 135 -18.85 12.90 -2.40
CA LEU A 135 -19.30 13.71 -1.28
C LEU A 135 -18.57 15.05 -1.40
N THR A 136 -19.26 16.05 -1.88
CA THR A 136 -18.67 17.34 -2.24
C THR A 136 -18.27 18.18 -1.03
N VAL A 137 -18.86 17.96 0.14
CA VAL A 137 -18.65 18.75 1.36
C VAL A 137 -18.45 17.82 2.56
N PRO A 138 -17.40 18.03 3.39
CA PRO A 138 -17.21 17.23 4.59
C PRO A 138 -18.29 17.54 5.65
N THR A 139 -18.76 16.51 6.34
CA THR A 139 -19.61 16.64 7.51
C THR A 139 -18.73 16.70 8.75
N LEU A 140 -18.71 17.83 9.42
CA LEU A 140 -17.96 18.04 10.67
C LEU A 140 -18.92 18.14 11.84
N PRO A 141 -18.55 17.66 13.04
CA PRO A 141 -19.37 17.79 14.22
C PRO A 141 -19.43 19.27 14.67
N ALA A 142 -20.55 19.66 15.29
CA ALA A 142 -20.70 21.00 15.84
C ALA A 142 -19.64 21.34 16.91
N THR A 143 -19.23 20.34 17.71
CA THR A 143 -18.10 20.44 18.65
C THR A 143 -16.90 19.71 18.05
N ALA A 144 -15.77 20.43 17.92
CA ALA A 144 -14.55 19.85 17.38
C ALA A 144 -14.06 18.63 18.19
N PHE A 145 -13.57 17.61 17.49
CA PHE A 145 -12.89 16.49 18.14
C PHE A 145 -11.61 16.93 18.83
N LEU A 146 -11.25 16.25 19.91
CA LEU A 146 -10.06 16.52 20.70
C LEU A 146 -8.89 15.65 20.20
N TYR A 147 -7.90 16.29 19.58
CA TYR A 147 -6.69 15.64 19.02
C TYR A 147 -5.42 16.01 19.76
N SER A 148 -5.34 17.24 20.31
CA SER A 148 -4.13 17.71 20.97
C SER A 148 -3.94 17.07 22.35
N ASP A 149 -2.70 16.86 22.75
CA ASP A 149 -2.39 16.32 24.09
C ASP A 149 -2.88 17.23 25.22
N ALA A 150 -2.99 18.54 24.98
CA ALA A 150 -3.54 19.48 25.94
C ALA A 150 -5.03 19.24 26.21
N SER A 151 -5.79 18.79 25.21
CA SER A 151 -7.24 18.54 25.31
C SER A 151 -7.58 17.04 25.49
N ASN A 152 -6.67 16.15 25.11
CA ASN A 152 -6.78 14.69 25.21
C ASN A 152 -5.43 14.09 25.64
N PRO A 153 -5.06 14.19 26.92
CA PRO A 153 -3.75 13.77 27.41
C PRO A 153 -3.46 12.29 27.14
N LEU A 154 -2.21 12.02 26.78
CA LEU A 154 -1.75 10.64 26.64
C LEU A 154 -1.80 9.91 28.01
N PRO A 155 -2.16 8.62 28.03
CA PRO A 155 -2.12 7.84 29.25
C PRO A 155 -0.70 7.74 29.82
N ARG A 156 -0.59 7.54 31.13
CA ARG A 156 0.71 7.59 31.85
C ARG A 156 1.77 6.64 31.31
N HIS A 157 1.38 5.44 30.87
CA HIS A 157 2.32 4.48 30.27
C HIS A 157 2.87 4.92 28.89
N PHE A 158 2.32 6.00 28.30
CA PHE A 158 2.86 6.66 27.12
C PHE A 158 3.62 7.94 27.48
N SER A 159 3.15 8.72 28.44
CA SER A 159 3.65 10.07 28.73
C SER A 159 4.73 10.11 29.84
N GLN A 160 4.86 9.07 30.66
CA GLN A 160 5.84 9.00 31.71
C GLN A 160 6.78 7.81 31.51
N ALA A 161 8.06 8.00 31.83
CA ALA A 161 9.00 6.89 31.90
C ALA A 161 8.52 5.93 32.98
N ALA A 162 7.98 4.78 32.61
CA ALA A 162 7.79 3.69 33.55
C ALA A 162 9.18 3.18 33.96
N PRO A 163 9.38 2.73 35.20
CA PRO A 163 10.71 2.31 35.72
C PRO A 163 11.41 1.24 34.88
N ASN A 164 10.66 0.51 34.02
CA ASN A 164 11.15 -0.65 33.27
C ASN A 164 10.74 -0.72 31.79
N ALA A 165 10.11 0.30 31.22
CA ALA A 165 9.72 0.29 29.82
C ALA A 165 9.88 1.69 29.23
N GLY A 166 10.53 1.78 28.08
CA GLY A 166 10.72 3.05 27.37
C GLY A 166 9.39 3.74 27.07
N SER A 167 9.16 4.90 27.70
CA SER A 167 8.02 5.74 27.35
C SER A 167 8.10 6.14 25.88
N PRO A 168 7.03 5.97 25.09
CA PRO A 168 7.01 6.38 23.70
C PRO A 168 7.27 7.88 23.51
N THR A 169 6.90 8.74 24.48
CA THR A 169 7.12 10.19 24.37
C THR A 169 8.58 10.62 24.36
N GLY A 170 9.52 9.78 24.81
CA GLY A 170 10.95 10.02 24.63
C GLY A 170 11.38 9.98 23.14
N ALA A 171 10.56 9.40 22.29
CA ALA A 171 10.75 9.30 20.83
C ALA A 171 9.71 10.12 20.04
N ASP A 172 9.01 11.06 20.68
CA ASP A 172 8.01 11.90 20.03
C ASP A 172 8.68 12.81 18.98
N ASN A 173 8.30 12.62 17.72
CA ASN A 173 8.85 13.35 16.58
C ASN A 173 8.03 14.60 16.21
N THR A 174 7.13 15.07 17.10
CA THR A 174 6.34 16.27 16.89
C THR A 174 7.24 17.49 16.95
N PRO A 175 7.45 18.26 15.87
CA PRO A 175 8.29 19.45 15.91
C PRO A 175 7.59 20.58 16.66
N ALA A 176 8.36 21.38 17.40
CA ALA A 176 7.81 22.53 18.13
C ALA A 176 7.09 23.54 17.22
N SER A 177 7.48 23.60 15.95
CA SER A 177 6.85 24.46 14.93
C SER A 177 5.53 23.88 14.38
N ASN A 178 5.17 22.62 14.68
CA ASN A 178 3.95 21.98 14.18
C ASN A 178 3.32 21.08 15.26
N ILE A 179 3.03 21.65 16.43
CA ILE A 179 2.33 20.95 17.51
C ILE A 179 0.92 20.61 17.05
N THR A 180 0.44 19.40 17.38
CA THR A 180 -0.92 18.96 17.06
C THR A 180 -1.96 19.85 17.75
N THR A 181 -2.78 20.53 16.97
CA THR A 181 -3.94 21.30 17.43
C THR A 181 -5.23 20.61 17.00
N ASN A 182 -6.34 20.87 17.69
CA ASN A 182 -7.63 20.27 17.30
C ASN A 182 -8.08 20.77 15.90
N ALA A 183 -7.87 22.05 15.58
CA ALA A 183 -8.22 22.62 14.28
C ALA A 183 -7.31 22.11 13.16
N GLY A 184 -6.00 22.05 13.39
CA GLY A 184 -5.03 21.56 12.41
C GLY A 184 -5.24 20.09 12.09
N ALA A 185 -5.46 19.25 13.12
CA ALA A 185 -5.77 17.83 12.90
C ALA A 185 -7.16 17.62 12.25
N THR A 186 -8.15 18.47 12.53
CA THR A 186 -9.46 18.45 11.83
C THR A 186 -9.28 18.74 10.33
N LEU A 187 -8.55 19.78 9.98
CA LEU A 187 -8.19 20.09 8.59
C LEU A 187 -7.42 18.93 7.95
N GLY A 188 -6.43 18.40 8.66
CA GLY A 188 -5.64 17.25 8.21
C GLY A 188 -6.49 16.01 7.95
N ARG A 189 -7.50 15.74 8.80
CA ARG A 189 -8.48 14.67 8.58
C ARG A 189 -9.28 14.88 7.30
N VAL A 190 -9.77 16.09 7.07
CA VAL A 190 -10.52 16.40 5.83
C VAL A 190 -9.62 16.16 4.62
N LEU A 191 -8.41 16.68 4.61
CA LEU A 191 -7.43 16.48 3.54
C LEU A 191 -7.11 14.99 3.33
N PHE A 192 -6.93 14.22 4.39
CA PHE A 192 -6.59 12.79 4.33
C PHE A 192 -7.63 11.94 3.59
N TYR A 193 -8.89 12.32 3.68
CA TYR A 193 -10.00 11.63 3.04
C TYR A 193 -10.45 12.27 1.72
N ASP A 194 -9.93 13.45 1.36
CA ASP A 194 -10.36 14.15 0.16
C ASP A 194 -9.67 13.60 -1.10
N ARG A 195 -10.47 13.05 -2.01
CA ARG A 195 -9.99 12.54 -3.29
C ARG A 195 -9.53 13.62 -4.25
N ARG A 196 -9.88 14.91 -4.02
CA ARG A 196 -9.42 16.05 -4.83
C ARG A 196 -7.90 16.17 -4.82
N LEU A 197 -7.22 15.53 -3.85
CA LEU A 197 -5.76 15.49 -3.81
C LEU A 197 -5.15 14.61 -4.91
N SER A 198 -5.93 13.79 -5.63
CA SER A 198 -5.48 13.05 -6.80
C SER A 198 -5.91 13.71 -8.11
N VAL A 199 -5.18 13.42 -9.19
CA VAL A 199 -5.36 14.09 -10.50
C VAL A 199 -6.76 13.87 -11.07
N ASN A 200 -7.36 12.72 -10.84
CA ASN A 200 -8.68 12.32 -11.35
C ASN A 200 -9.77 12.22 -10.28
N ASP A 201 -9.55 12.77 -9.09
CA ASP A 201 -10.48 12.79 -7.95
C ASP A 201 -10.94 11.38 -7.46
N ARG A 202 -10.09 10.35 -7.65
CA ARG A 202 -10.44 8.96 -7.34
C ARG A 202 -9.73 8.38 -6.12
N VAL A 203 -8.57 8.90 -5.78
CA VAL A 203 -7.70 8.39 -4.73
C VAL A 203 -7.47 9.47 -3.67
N SER A 204 -7.52 9.07 -2.42
CA SER A 204 -7.10 9.86 -1.26
C SER A 204 -6.12 9.03 -0.41
N CYS A 205 -5.54 9.60 0.63
CA CYS A 205 -4.68 8.85 1.56
C CYS A 205 -5.41 7.64 2.15
N SER A 206 -6.72 7.80 2.45
CA SER A 206 -7.55 6.72 2.99
C SER A 206 -7.83 5.57 2.01
N SER A 207 -7.54 5.73 0.72
CA SER A 207 -7.67 4.64 -0.25
C SER A 207 -6.66 3.52 0.00
N CYS A 208 -5.48 3.88 0.53
CA CYS A 208 -4.38 2.97 0.86
C CYS A 208 -4.14 2.85 2.37
N HIS A 209 -4.70 3.77 3.17
CA HIS A 209 -4.57 3.80 4.63
C HIS A 209 -5.96 3.79 5.28
N GLN A 210 -6.56 2.59 5.35
CA GLN A 210 -7.94 2.37 5.78
C GLN A 210 -8.02 2.24 7.30
N GLN A 211 -8.90 3.02 7.94
CA GLN A 211 -9.01 3.07 9.41
C GLN A 211 -9.23 1.71 10.05
N GLN A 212 -10.14 0.90 9.53
CA GLN A 212 -10.48 -0.43 10.06
C GLN A 212 -9.30 -1.43 10.04
N PHE A 213 -8.26 -1.13 9.26
CA PHE A 213 -7.01 -1.89 9.19
C PHE A 213 -5.84 -1.10 9.80
N ALA A 214 -6.14 -0.28 10.81
CA ALA A 214 -5.17 0.57 11.50
C ALA A 214 -4.40 1.50 10.55
N PHE A 215 -5.12 2.05 9.57
CA PHE A 215 -4.56 2.91 8.52
C PHE A 215 -3.47 2.23 7.69
N SER A 216 -3.67 0.95 7.36
CA SER A 216 -2.92 0.15 6.39
C SER A 216 -3.83 -0.25 5.24
N ASP A 217 -3.29 -0.98 4.25
CA ASP A 217 -4.05 -1.60 3.16
C ASP A 217 -4.17 -3.12 3.37
N THR A 218 -5.20 -3.72 2.82
CA THR A 218 -5.35 -5.18 2.74
C THR A 218 -4.72 -5.77 1.47
N ALA A 219 -4.43 -4.94 0.48
CA ALA A 219 -3.72 -5.36 -0.72
C ALA A 219 -2.22 -5.45 -0.46
N LYS A 220 -1.56 -6.42 -1.08
CA LYS A 220 -0.10 -6.56 -1.03
C LYS A 220 0.59 -5.26 -1.48
N LEU A 221 0.13 -4.69 -2.58
CA LEU A 221 0.56 -3.41 -3.12
C LEU A 221 -0.69 -2.58 -3.40
N SER A 222 -0.69 -1.35 -2.96
CA SER A 222 -1.83 -0.45 -3.12
C SER A 222 -1.96 0.03 -4.56
N ARG A 223 -3.19 0.36 -4.93
CA ARG A 223 -3.52 0.76 -6.28
C ARG A 223 -3.61 2.27 -6.38
N GLY A 224 -2.89 2.85 -7.32
CA GLY A 224 -2.92 4.28 -7.58
C GLY A 224 -4.02 4.72 -8.56
N PHE A 225 -4.05 6.03 -8.83
CA PHE A 225 -5.11 6.73 -9.56
C PHE A 225 -5.35 6.22 -10.99
N ALA A 226 -4.31 5.78 -11.67
CA ALA A 226 -4.38 5.24 -13.05
C ALA A 226 -4.40 3.71 -13.10
N GLY A 227 -4.43 3.05 -11.92
CA GLY A 227 -4.47 1.60 -11.82
C GLY A 227 -3.13 0.90 -11.68
N GLY A 228 -2.02 1.63 -11.69
CA GLY A 228 -0.70 1.12 -11.33
C GLY A 228 -0.63 0.69 -9.86
N PHE A 229 0.40 -0.05 -9.48
CA PHE A 229 0.61 -0.52 -8.12
C PHE A 229 1.83 0.16 -7.49
N THR A 230 1.74 0.42 -6.17
CA THR A 230 2.88 0.89 -5.37
C THR A 230 4.00 -0.13 -5.35
N GLY A 231 5.24 0.32 -5.16
CA GLY A 231 6.39 -0.58 -5.09
C GLY A 231 6.52 -1.36 -3.77
N ARG A 232 5.82 -0.91 -2.72
CA ARG A 232 5.84 -1.52 -1.38
C ARG A 232 4.46 -1.47 -0.74
N HIS A 233 4.23 -2.36 0.22
CA HIS A 233 2.99 -2.40 1.01
C HIS A 233 2.76 -1.11 1.79
N SER A 234 1.48 -0.67 1.90
CA SER A 234 1.09 0.51 2.68
C SER A 234 1.25 0.26 4.17
N MET A 235 2.14 1.04 4.79
CA MET A 235 2.44 0.93 6.22
C MET A 235 1.27 1.41 7.08
N GLY A 236 0.96 0.70 8.17
CA GLY A 236 0.03 1.19 9.18
C GLY A 236 0.54 2.47 9.84
N LEU A 237 -0.35 3.45 10.03
CA LEU A 237 0.01 4.79 10.53
C LEU A 237 -0.13 4.93 12.06
N ALA A 238 -0.72 3.95 12.75
CA ALA A 238 -0.88 4.02 14.20
C ALA A 238 0.47 4.27 14.90
N ASN A 239 0.50 5.25 15.79
CA ASN A 239 1.66 5.62 16.60
C ASN A 239 2.90 6.11 15.82
N ALA A 240 2.75 6.54 14.57
CA ALA A 240 3.85 7.05 13.74
C ALA A 240 4.61 8.21 14.41
N ARG A 241 3.96 8.99 15.30
CA ARG A 241 4.60 10.09 16.05
C ARG A 241 5.71 9.64 17.00
N PHE A 242 5.75 8.35 17.40
CA PHE A 242 6.74 7.84 18.35
C PHE A 242 7.91 7.10 17.69
N TYR A 243 8.16 7.35 16.42
CA TYR A 243 9.32 6.84 15.72
C TYR A 243 10.51 7.78 15.87
N ALA A 244 11.52 7.36 16.61
CA ALA A 244 12.60 8.22 17.12
C ALA A 244 13.43 8.89 16.02
N SER A 245 13.65 8.22 14.85
CA SER A 245 14.44 8.82 13.78
C SER A 245 13.73 9.99 13.08
N ALA A 246 12.42 10.16 13.29
CA ALA A 246 11.57 11.17 12.66
C ALA A 246 11.58 11.14 11.11
N ARG A 247 12.13 10.07 10.52
CA ARG A 247 12.18 9.85 9.07
C ARG A 247 11.08 8.88 8.64
N PHE A 248 10.57 9.04 7.42
CA PHE A 248 9.36 8.35 6.99
C PHE A 248 9.53 7.60 5.68
N PHE A 249 8.52 6.79 5.30
CA PHE A 249 8.52 5.64 4.40
C PHE A 249 9.30 4.43 4.98
N TRP A 250 9.19 3.29 4.31
CA TRP A 250 9.91 2.08 4.68
C TRP A 250 11.44 2.25 4.66
N ASP A 251 11.94 3.08 3.76
CA ASP A 251 13.35 3.36 3.50
C ASP A 251 13.84 4.70 4.09
N GLU A 252 13.01 5.35 4.92
CA GLU A 252 13.34 6.63 5.57
C GLU A 252 13.76 7.76 4.62
N ARG A 253 13.37 7.70 3.33
CA ARG A 253 13.76 8.71 2.34
C ARG A 253 13.20 10.12 2.61
N ALA A 254 12.09 10.22 3.35
CA ALA A 254 11.54 11.52 3.76
C ALA A 254 12.10 11.95 5.11
N ALA A 255 12.63 13.18 5.19
CA ALA A 255 13.32 13.71 6.36
C ALA A 255 12.37 14.09 7.51
N SER A 256 11.09 14.27 7.25
CA SER A 256 10.04 14.57 8.25
C SER A 256 8.70 14.05 7.76
N LEU A 257 7.70 14.05 8.64
CA LEU A 257 6.33 13.69 8.26
C LEU A 257 5.72 14.75 7.35
N GLU A 258 6.02 16.03 7.57
CA GLU A 258 5.58 17.14 6.72
C GLU A 258 6.07 16.99 5.26
N ALA A 259 7.29 16.53 5.09
CA ALA A 259 7.84 16.24 3.76
C ALA A 259 7.26 14.95 3.18
N GLN A 260 6.98 13.94 4.02
CA GLN A 260 6.45 12.66 3.58
C GLN A 260 5.04 12.78 3.01
N VAL A 261 4.12 13.45 3.71
CA VAL A 261 2.69 13.50 3.33
C VAL A 261 2.42 14.19 1.99
N LEU A 262 3.37 14.99 1.49
CA LEU A 262 3.27 15.66 0.20
C LEU A 262 3.80 14.79 -0.97
N GLN A 263 4.58 13.73 -0.71
CA GLN A 263 5.19 12.92 -1.76
C GLN A 263 4.16 12.02 -2.47
N PRO A 264 3.27 11.28 -1.78
CA PRO A 264 2.23 10.46 -2.44
C PRO A 264 1.32 11.26 -3.37
N ILE A 265 1.04 12.53 -3.01
CA ILE A 265 0.24 13.44 -3.83
C ILE A 265 0.90 13.64 -5.21
N GLN A 266 2.23 13.76 -5.24
CA GLN A 266 3.02 14.03 -6.44
C GLN A 266 3.52 12.76 -7.15
N ASP A 267 3.42 11.59 -6.50
CA ASP A 267 3.87 10.34 -7.09
C ASP A 267 3.04 9.96 -8.30
N ALA A 268 3.73 9.66 -9.42
CA ALA A 268 3.11 9.35 -10.71
C ALA A 268 2.29 8.05 -10.70
N THR A 269 2.50 7.17 -9.73
CA THR A 269 1.73 5.93 -9.56
C THR A 269 0.58 6.14 -8.58
N GLU A 270 0.81 6.85 -7.45
CA GLU A 270 -0.14 6.93 -6.35
C GLU A 270 -1.27 7.93 -6.63
N MET A 271 -1.00 9.24 -6.68
CA MET A 271 -2.03 10.29 -6.83
C MET A 271 -1.84 11.18 -8.06
N GLY A 272 -0.65 11.24 -8.66
CA GLY A 272 -0.34 11.86 -9.96
C GLY A 272 -0.59 13.36 -10.05
N MET A 273 -0.65 14.09 -8.93
CA MET A 273 -1.03 15.50 -8.87
C MET A 273 0.19 16.40 -8.69
N THR A 274 0.13 17.62 -9.19
CA THR A 274 1.11 18.66 -8.84
C THR A 274 0.61 19.50 -7.67
N LEU A 275 1.51 19.98 -6.80
CA LEU A 275 1.10 20.81 -5.67
C LEU A 275 0.34 22.08 -6.09
N PRO A 276 0.75 22.84 -7.14
CA PRO A 276 -0.05 23.99 -7.60
C PRO A 276 -1.49 23.61 -7.98
N ASN A 277 -1.70 22.48 -8.63
CA ASN A 277 -3.04 22.02 -9.00
C ASN A 277 -3.87 21.59 -7.78
N VAL A 278 -3.24 20.96 -6.77
CA VAL A 278 -3.91 20.69 -5.47
C VAL A 278 -4.40 22.00 -4.86
N LEU A 279 -3.51 23.02 -4.74
CA LEU A 279 -3.87 24.30 -4.13
C LEU A 279 -5.02 24.98 -4.88
N ALA A 280 -5.01 24.94 -6.21
CA ALA A 280 -6.10 25.48 -7.03
C ALA A 280 -7.42 24.75 -6.75
N LYS A 281 -7.43 23.39 -6.71
CA LYS A 281 -8.62 22.61 -6.38
C LYS A 281 -9.17 22.91 -4.98
N LEU A 282 -8.30 22.98 -3.98
CA LEU A 282 -8.70 23.29 -2.60
C LEU A 282 -9.27 24.70 -2.48
N SER A 283 -8.63 25.68 -3.10
CA SER A 283 -9.08 27.08 -3.11
C SER A 283 -10.42 27.29 -3.80
N ALA A 284 -10.78 26.44 -4.75
CA ALA A 284 -12.06 26.49 -5.44
C ALA A 284 -13.24 25.98 -4.60
N THR A 285 -12.99 25.38 -3.43
CA THR A 285 -14.06 24.90 -2.54
C THR A 285 -14.55 25.99 -1.58
N THR A 286 -15.78 25.84 -1.10
CA THR A 286 -16.38 26.81 -0.15
C THR A 286 -15.93 26.60 1.30
N TYR A 287 -15.40 25.44 1.64
CA TYR A 287 -15.13 25.05 3.04
C TYR A 287 -13.63 25.09 3.42
N TYR A 288 -12.70 24.86 2.50
CA TYR A 288 -11.27 24.88 2.85
C TYR A 288 -10.78 26.23 3.35
N PRO A 289 -11.16 27.39 2.77
CA PRO A 289 -10.71 28.67 3.30
C PRO A 289 -11.04 28.87 4.80
N ALA A 290 -12.23 28.43 5.24
CA ALA A 290 -12.63 28.48 6.63
C ALA A 290 -11.84 27.51 7.52
N LEU A 291 -11.55 26.29 7.03
CA LEU A 291 -10.76 25.29 7.75
C LEU A 291 -9.31 25.73 7.90
N PHE A 292 -8.70 26.34 6.86
CA PHE A 292 -7.36 26.90 6.95
C PHE A 292 -7.30 28.11 7.91
N THR A 293 -8.34 28.96 7.91
CA THR A 293 -8.45 30.05 8.89
C THR A 293 -8.50 29.51 10.33
N ALA A 294 -9.29 28.48 10.57
CA ALA A 294 -9.37 27.86 11.90
C ALA A 294 -8.07 27.22 12.35
N ALA A 295 -7.32 26.62 11.42
CA ALA A 295 -6.07 25.93 11.72
C ALA A 295 -4.86 26.86 11.84
N PHE A 296 -4.77 27.90 11.02
CA PHE A 296 -3.58 28.72 10.83
C PHE A 296 -3.81 30.24 10.95
N GLY A 297 -5.03 30.68 11.29
CA GLY A 297 -5.36 32.07 11.47
C GLY A 297 -5.58 32.88 10.18
N SER A 298 -5.42 32.26 8.99
CA SER A 298 -5.71 32.89 7.70
C SER A 298 -6.21 31.87 6.68
N SER A 299 -7.01 32.33 5.70
CA SER A 299 -7.60 31.50 4.64
C SER A 299 -6.61 31.10 3.54
N GLU A 300 -5.36 31.55 3.62
CA GLU A 300 -4.33 31.25 2.64
C GLU A 300 -4.02 29.75 2.61
N ILE A 301 -4.09 29.14 1.42
CA ILE A 301 -3.83 27.73 1.20
C ILE A 301 -2.46 27.57 0.53
N THR A 302 -1.50 26.98 1.25
CA THR A 302 -0.16 26.71 0.75
C THR A 302 0.18 25.23 0.89
N SER A 303 1.15 24.73 0.10
CA SER A 303 1.64 23.36 0.21
C SER A 303 2.17 23.04 1.61
N ASP A 304 2.87 23.99 2.23
CA ASP A 304 3.41 23.84 3.58
C ASP A 304 2.28 23.62 4.59
N ARG A 305 1.23 24.47 4.54
CA ARG A 305 0.06 24.31 5.43
C ARG A 305 -0.71 23.03 5.19
N VAL A 306 -0.79 22.56 3.95
CA VAL A 306 -1.34 21.22 3.64
C VAL A 306 -0.49 20.14 4.31
N GLY A 307 0.84 20.23 4.18
CA GLY A 307 1.77 19.29 4.83
C GLY A 307 1.68 19.34 6.36
N LEU A 308 1.62 20.54 6.95
CA LEU A 308 1.47 20.74 8.40
C LEU A 308 0.17 20.12 8.91
N ALA A 309 -0.97 20.38 8.26
CA ALA A 309 -2.26 19.84 8.69
C ALA A 309 -2.34 18.31 8.57
N LEU A 310 -1.92 17.73 7.43
CA LEU A 310 -1.87 16.28 7.24
C LEU A 310 -1.00 15.62 8.30
N SER A 311 0.18 16.19 8.62
CA SER A 311 1.08 15.67 9.64
C SER A 311 0.47 15.72 11.04
N GLN A 312 -0.25 16.78 11.39
CA GLN A 312 -0.97 16.86 12.66
C GLN A 312 -2.02 15.75 12.78
N PHE A 313 -2.78 15.48 11.71
CA PHE A 313 -3.74 14.37 11.72
C PHE A 313 -3.03 13.02 11.87
N VAL A 314 -1.99 12.73 11.09
CA VAL A 314 -1.25 11.46 11.20
C VAL A 314 -0.62 11.29 12.59
N ARG A 315 -0.05 12.35 13.20
CA ARG A 315 0.47 12.29 14.58
C ARG A 315 -0.62 12.08 15.62
N SER A 316 -1.85 12.50 15.34
CA SER A 316 -3.00 12.26 16.25
C SER A 316 -3.49 10.82 16.23
N LEU A 317 -3.06 9.98 15.27
CA LEU A 317 -3.43 8.57 15.17
C LEU A 317 -2.71 7.74 16.24
N VAL A 318 -3.06 7.95 17.51
CA VAL A 318 -2.44 7.27 18.65
C VAL A 318 -3.38 6.21 19.21
N SER A 319 -2.94 4.95 19.16
CA SER A 319 -3.68 3.77 19.65
C SER A 319 -3.20 3.43 21.07
N THR A 320 -4.08 3.63 22.06
CA THR A 320 -3.76 3.55 23.50
C THR A 320 -4.81 2.83 24.34
N ASN A 321 -5.77 2.11 23.73
CA ASN A 321 -6.86 1.43 24.43
C ASN A 321 -7.00 -0.05 24.06
N SER A 322 -5.90 -0.70 23.71
CA SER A 322 -5.86 -2.14 23.49
C SER A 322 -5.97 -2.93 24.81
N LYS A 323 -6.09 -4.25 24.74
CA LYS A 323 -6.02 -5.11 25.95
C LYS A 323 -4.69 -4.92 26.70
N PHE A 324 -3.59 -4.73 25.96
CA PHE A 324 -2.29 -4.40 26.55
C PHE A 324 -2.34 -3.09 27.35
N ASP A 325 -2.96 -2.04 26.83
CA ASP A 325 -3.05 -0.73 27.50
C ASP A 325 -3.92 -0.80 28.75
N ARG A 326 -5.01 -1.56 28.70
CA ARG A 326 -5.91 -1.73 29.85
C ARG A 326 -5.27 -2.50 31.02
N ALA A 327 -4.13 -3.13 30.82
CA ALA A 327 -3.36 -3.69 31.91
C ALA A 327 -2.69 -2.62 32.78
N PHE A 328 -2.51 -1.39 32.28
CA PHE A 328 -1.90 -0.30 33.04
C PHE A 328 -2.94 0.41 33.92
N GLY A 329 -2.65 0.52 35.21
CA GLY A 329 -3.44 1.33 36.13
C GLY A 329 -3.28 2.83 35.87
N ALA A 330 -4.08 3.65 36.56
CA ALA A 330 -3.99 5.11 36.48
C ALA A 330 -2.60 5.67 36.87
N ASN A 331 -1.81 4.91 37.61
CA ASN A 331 -0.43 5.23 38.00
C ASN A 331 0.60 4.88 36.89
N GLY A 332 0.18 4.26 35.78
CA GLY A 332 1.05 3.80 34.70
C GLY A 332 1.79 2.48 34.99
N VAL A 333 1.45 1.78 36.08
CA VAL A 333 2.02 0.48 36.43
C VAL A 333 1.16 -0.65 35.86
N PRO A 334 1.74 -1.61 35.12
CA PRO A 334 0.93 -2.68 34.52
C PRO A 334 0.63 -3.80 35.52
N ASN A 335 -0.54 -4.41 35.37
CA ASN A 335 -0.92 -5.67 36.01
C ASN A 335 -1.34 -6.66 34.93
N PHE A 336 -0.37 -7.18 34.18
CA PHE A 336 -0.62 -8.14 33.11
C PHE A 336 -1.21 -9.45 33.64
N ALA A 337 -0.79 -9.89 34.82
CA ALA A 337 -1.29 -11.12 35.43
C ALA A 337 -2.81 -11.11 35.68
N ALA A 338 -3.39 -9.94 35.96
CA ALA A 338 -4.84 -9.80 36.12
C ALA A 338 -5.58 -9.57 34.80
N THR A 339 -4.89 -9.18 33.74
CA THR A 339 -5.51 -8.76 32.47
C THR A 339 -5.37 -9.81 31.38
N PHE A 340 -4.23 -10.48 31.31
CA PHE A 340 -3.90 -11.45 30.29
C PHE A 340 -4.29 -12.88 30.69
N THR A 341 -4.63 -13.68 29.70
CA THR A 341 -4.68 -15.13 29.88
C THR A 341 -3.26 -15.68 30.08
N ALA A 342 -3.15 -16.89 30.63
CA ALA A 342 -1.84 -17.55 30.77
C ALA A 342 -1.08 -17.68 29.43
N GLN A 343 -1.81 -17.89 28.32
CA GLN A 343 -1.22 -17.99 26.99
C GLN A 343 -0.70 -16.63 26.48
N GLU A 344 -1.44 -15.55 26.68
CA GLU A 344 -1.02 -14.19 26.31
C GLU A 344 0.20 -13.76 27.14
N GLN A 345 0.23 -14.13 28.43
CA GLN A 345 1.37 -13.85 29.29
C GLN A 345 2.61 -14.62 28.88
N ALA A 346 2.47 -15.92 28.57
CA ALA A 346 3.57 -16.71 28.03
C ALA A 346 4.10 -16.12 26.69
N GLY A 347 3.21 -15.58 25.86
CA GLY A 347 3.57 -14.88 24.62
C GLY A 347 4.33 -13.58 24.89
N GLN A 348 3.91 -12.80 25.89
CA GLN A 348 4.61 -11.57 26.32
C GLN A 348 6.01 -11.89 26.89
N ASP A 349 6.14 -12.92 27.70
CA ASP A 349 7.41 -13.35 28.27
C ASP A 349 8.39 -13.79 27.15
N LEU A 350 7.88 -14.51 26.14
CA LEU A 350 8.68 -14.87 24.97
C LEU A 350 9.07 -13.63 24.15
N PHE A 351 8.16 -12.70 23.92
CA PHE A 351 8.39 -11.46 23.16
C PHE A 351 9.49 -10.61 23.81
N ASN A 352 9.43 -10.44 25.12
CA ASN A 352 10.41 -9.67 25.89
C ASN A 352 11.72 -10.45 26.15
N GLY A 353 11.64 -11.76 26.23
CA GLY A 353 12.71 -12.68 26.58
C GLY A 353 13.37 -13.36 25.39
N ARG A 354 13.21 -14.69 25.32
CA ARG A 354 13.94 -15.58 24.40
C ARG A 354 13.73 -15.29 22.93
N ALA A 355 12.52 -14.88 22.53
CA ALA A 355 12.24 -14.53 21.15
C ALA A 355 12.87 -13.20 20.73
N GLY A 356 13.20 -12.33 21.68
CA GLY A 356 13.97 -11.10 21.45
C GLY A 356 13.27 -10.01 20.67
N CYS A 357 11.94 -10.07 20.49
CA CYS A 357 11.17 -9.11 19.68
C CYS A 357 11.25 -7.69 20.25
N ALA A 358 11.27 -7.57 21.58
CA ALA A 358 11.39 -6.29 22.29
C ALA A 358 12.73 -5.55 22.02
N ARG A 359 13.75 -6.21 21.44
CA ARG A 359 14.99 -5.55 21.05
C ARG A 359 14.79 -4.51 19.95
N CYS A 360 13.74 -4.66 19.14
CA CYS A 360 13.31 -3.72 18.12
C CYS A 360 11.95 -3.08 18.43
N HIS A 361 11.09 -3.74 19.19
CA HIS A 361 9.73 -3.30 19.52
C HIS A 361 9.54 -3.09 21.03
N GLY A 362 10.49 -2.45 21.69
CA GLY A 362 10.58 -2.42 23.17
C GLY A 362 9.84 -1.27 23.85
N THR A 363 9.27 -0.31 23.13
CA THR A 363 8.48 0.76 23.74
C THR A 363 7.03 0.33 23.99
N ASN A 364 6.28 1.06 24.82
CA ASN A 364 4.85 0.81 24.99
C ASN A 364 4.02 1.07 23.71
N ALA A 365 4.54 1.77 22.73
CA ALA A 365 3.99 1.86 21.38
C ALA A 365 4.41 0.69 20.47
N HIS A 366 5.27 -0.21 20.94
CA HIS A 366 5.84 -1.34 20.18
C HIS A 366 6.43 -0.89 18.84
N ILE A 367 7.20 0.19 18.84
CA ILE A 367 7.82 0.78 17.66
C ILE A 367 9.35 0.71 17.79
N SER A 368 10.02 0.56 16.66
CA SER A 368 11.48 0.51 16.59
C SER A 368 12.11 1.90 16.70
N ASP A 369 13.39 1.90 17.02
CA ASP A 369 14.27 3.07 17.06
C ASP A 369 14.87 3.44 15.69
N GLY A 370 14.84 2.53 14.71
CA GLY A 370 15.49 2.74 13.41
C GLY A 370 15.10 1.72 12.35
N VAL A 371 15.97 1.59 11.35
CA VAL A 371 15.81 0.66 10.23
C VAL A 371 16.64 -0.60 10.44
N HIS A 372 16.07 -1.76 10.06
CA HIS A 372 16.67 -3.08 10.26
C HIS A 372 16.58 -3.92 9.00
N ASN A 373 17.63 -4.68 8.70
CA ASN A 373 17.54 -5.79 7.74
C ASN A 373 17.16 -7.05 8.52
N THR A 374 15.96 -7.54 8.28
CA THR A 374 15.42 -8.70 8.98
C THR A 374 15.81 -10.03 8.35
N GLY A 375 16.58 -10.01 7.25
CA GLY A 375 16.95 -11.25 6.56
C GLY A 375 15.80 -11.89 5.80
N LEU A 376 14.90 -11.09 5.20
CA LEU A 376 13.80 -11.61 4.38
C LEU A 376 14.29 -12.35 3.14
N ASP A 377 15.43 -11.93 2.59
CA ASP A 377 16.03 -12.48 1.39
C ASP A 377 17.53 -12.74 1.60
N ALA A 378 18.04 -13.83 1.05
CA ALA A 378 19.48 -14.13 1.04
C ALA A 378 20.25 -13.17 0.12
N THR A 379 19.62 -12.76 -0.97
CA THR A 379 20.13 -11.73 -1.89
C THR A 379 19.26 -10.48 -1.76
N ILE A 380 19.89 -9.34 -1.45
CA ILE A 380 19.19 -8.06 -1.30
C ILE A 380 18.81 -7.54 -2.68
N THR A 381 17.52 -7.55 -3.00
CA THR A 381 16.96 -6.98 -4.24
C THR A 381 16.36 -5.60 -4.02
N ASP A 382 15.69 -5.37 -2.89
CA ASP A 382 15.25 -4.05 -2.44
C ASP A 382 16.24 -3.54 -1.39
N VAL A 383 16.96 -2.47 -1.73
CA VAL A 383 18.02 -1.93 -0.87
C VAL A 383 17.48 -1.18 0.36
N GLY A 384 16.19 -0.81 0.37
CA GLY A 384 15.58 -0.06 1.47
C GLY A 384 16.35 1.22 1.81
N ALA A 385 16.61 1.46 3.09
CA ALA A 385 17.48 2.53 3.61
C ALA A 385 18.98 2.17 3.51
N GLY A 386 19.33 1.35 2.52
CA GLY A 386 20.66 0.78 2.31
C GLY A 386 20.79 -0.61 2.95
N ASN A 387 21.44 -1.53 2.22
CA ASN A 387 21.70 -2.91 2.65
C ASN A 387 20.43 -3.69 3.07
N GLY A 388 19.28 -3.48 2.40
CA GLY A 388 18.03 -4.17 2.71
C GLY A 388 17.41 -3.81 4.06
N ARG A 389 17.70 -2.61 4.59
CA ARG A 389 17.15 -2.15 5.84
C ARG A 389 15.84 -1.41 5.64
N PHE A 390 14.87 -1.72 6.48
CA PHE A 390 13.55 -1.11 6.47
C PHE A 390 13.12 -0.69 7.87
N LYS A 391 12.32 0.37 7.93
CA LYS A 391 11.66 0.82 9.13
C LYS A 391 10.79 -0.28 9.73
N ALA A 392 10.84 -0.47 11.05
CA ALA A 392 9.91 -1.32 11.77
C ALA A 392 8.79 -0.45 12.37
N PRO A 393 7.58 -0.46 11.78
CA PRO A 393 6.46 0.32 12.27
C PRO A 393 5.93 -0.25 13.59
N SER A 394 5.07 0.52 14.28
CA SER A 394 4.41 0.06 15.50
C SER A 394 3.69 -1.27 15.28
N LEU A 395 3.78 -2.19 16.25
CA LEU A 395 2.99 -3.43 16.24
C LEU A 395 1.57 -3.24 16.78
N ARG A 396 1.19 -2.02 17.17
CA ARG A 396 -0.20 -1.77 17.57
C ARG A 396 -1.14 -2.09 16.41
N ASN A 397 -2.21 -2.81 16.74
CA ASN A 397 -3.21 -3.30 15.77
C ASN A 397 -2.64 -4.26 14.71
N ILE A 398 -1.52 -4.93 14.98
CA ILE A 398 -0.84 -5.78 14.00
C ILE A 398 -1.73 -6.94 13.53
N ALA A 399 -2.58 -7.47 14.41
CA ALA A 399 -3.43 -8.63 14.09
C ALA A 399 -4.52 -8.34 13.04
N VAL A 400 -4.87 -7.06 12.82
CA VAL A 400 -5.98 -6.68 11.91
C VAL A 400 -5.50 -6.09 10.58
N ARG A 401 -4.19 -6.06 10.31
CA ARG A 401 -3.64 -5.42 9.12
C ARG A 401 -2.69 -6.29 8.28
N PRO A 402 -3.08 -7.54 7.93
CA PRO A 402 -2.34 -8.25 6.90
C PRO A 402 -2.50 -7.53 5.55
N PRO A 403 -1.53 -7.73 4.60
CA PRO A 403 -0.33 -8.54 4.70
C PRO A 403 0.84 -7.85 5.41
N TYR A 404 1.90 -8.61 5.69
CA TYR A 404 3.03 -8.16 6.50
C TYR A 404 4.32 -8.04 5.69
N MET A 405 5.28 -7.30 6.26
CA MET A 405 6.56 -6.87 5.72
C MET A 405 6.41 -5.73 4.70
N HIS A 406 7.54 -5.14 4.28
CA HIS A 406 7.53 -4.03 3.32
C HIS A 406 7.02 -4.42 1.93
N ASP A 407 7.08 -5.69 1.59
CA ASP A 407 6.63 -6.24 0.31
C ASP A 407 5.32 -7.05 0.41
N GLY A 408 4.70 -7.12 1.59
CA GLY A 408 3.42 -7.79 1.80
C GLY A 408 3.44 -9.29 1.53
N ARG A 409 4.56 -9.99 1.79
CA ARG A 409 4.70 -11.42 1.45
C ARG A 409 3.98 -12.38 2.40
N PHE A 410 3.77 -12.02 3.66
CA PHE A 410 3.11 -12.88 4.63
C PHE A 410 1.66 -12.45 4.87
N GLN A 411 0.76 -13.42 4.90
CA GLN A 411 -0.68 -13.19 5.04
C GLN A 411 -1.17 -13.39 6.47
N THR A 412 -0.39 -14.03 7.35
CA THR A 412 -0.77 -14.29 8.73
C THR A 412 0.39 -14.02 9.70
N LEU A 413 0.06 -13.78 10.98
CA LEU A 413 1.07 -13.61 12.04
C LEU A 413 1.86 -14.90 12.28
N GLU A 414 1.24 -16.06 12.09
CA GLU A 414 1.90 -17.34 12.19
C GLU A 414 3.03 -17.47 11.16
N GLN A 415 2.82 -16.98 9.92
CA GLN A 415 3.86 -16.94 8.90
C GLN A 415 5.00 -16.00 9.30
N VAL A 416 4.69 -14.83 9.87
CA VAL A 416 5.69 -13.88 10.37
C VAL A 416 6.52 -14.50 11.50
N ILE A 417 5.86 -15.16 12.46
CA ILE A 417 6.55 -15.81 13.57
C ILE A 417 7.39 -16.99 13.09
N ALA A 418 6.86 -17.81 12.16
CA ALA A 418 7.61 -18.90 11.56
C ALA A 418 8.86 -18.39 10.80
N PHE A 419 8.75 -17.24 10.14
CA PHE A 419 9.90 -16.59 9.52
C PHE A 419 10.96 -16.20 10.57
N TYR A 420 10.61 -15.50 11.64
CA TYR A 420 11.57 -15.14 12.70
C TYR A 420 12.09 -16.35 13.48
N ASP A 421 11.29 -17.41 13.56
CA ASP A 421 11.68 -18.65 14.23
C ASP A 421 12.83 -19.37 13.47
N ASN A 422 12.66 -19.62 12.18
CA ASN A 422 13.60 -20.44 11.40
C ASN A 422 13.88 -19.92 9.98
N GLY A 423 13.18 -18.89 9.51
CA GLY A 423 13.20 -18.42 8.13
C GLY A 423 14.22 -17.31 7.83
N VAL A 424 14.83 -16.70 8.85
CA VAL A 424 15.77 -15.57 8.67
C VAL A 424 16.95 -16.00 7.80
N GLN A 425 17.14 -15.29 6.67
CA GLN A 425 18.21 -15.57 5.73
C GLN A 425 19.50 -14.85 6.11
N ASN A 426 20.63 -15.48 5.81
CA ASN A 426 21.92 -14.84 5.98
C ASN A 426 22.24 -13.95 4.77
N ASN A 427 22.44 -12.66 5.03
CA ASN A 427 22.93 -11.72 4.04
C ASN A 427 23.87 -10.69 4.70
N PRO A 428 24.67 -9.93 3.93
CA PRO A 428 25.66 -8.99 4.49
C PRO A 428 25.04 -7.87 5.34
N GLY A 429 23.77 -7.54 5.12
CA GLY A 429 23.06 -6.46 5.83
C GLY A 429 22.27 -6.92 7.05
N LEU A 430 22.19 -8.24 7.32
CA LEU A 430 21.37 -8.79 8.42
C LEU A 430 21.70 -8.13 9.76
N ASP A 431 20.68 -7.62 10.45
CA ASP A 431 20.84 -6.98 11.77
C ASP A 431 21.48 -7.92 12.79
N ASN A 432 22.44 -7.41 13.56
CA ASN A 432 23.19 -8.17 14.56
C ASN A 432 22.29 -8.76 15.64
N ARG A 433 21.14 -8.13 15.94
CA ARG A 433 20.12 -8.63 16.90
C ARG A 433 19.48 -9.94 16.44
N LEU A 434 19.56 -10.25 15.13
CA LEU A 434 19.05 -11.49 14.52
C LEU A 434 20.17 -12.51 14.23
N ARG A 435 21.38 -12.29 14.77
CA ARG A 435 22.50 -13.21 14.65
C ARG A 435 22.84 -13.82 16.00
N GLY A 436 23.31 -15.05 15.99
CA GLY A 436 23.88 -15.74 17.13
C GLY A 436 25.33 -15.35 17.40
N GLY A 437 25.92 -15.94 18.42
CA GLY A 437 27.32 -15.74 18.81
C GLY A 437 27.57 -14.42 19.55
N PRO A 438 28.79 -14.28 20.13
CA PRO A 438 29.18 -13.06 20.84
C PRO A 438 29.13 -11.83 19.91
N GLY A 439 28.47 -10.76 20.35
CA GLY A 439 28.36 -9.52 19.56
C GLY A 439 27.50 -9.63 18.28
N GLY A 440 26.71 -10.71 18.11
CA GLY A 440 25.85 -10.86 16.94
C GLY A 440 26.60 -11.07 15.62
N ASN A 441 27.72 -11.78 15.65
CA ASN A 441 28.57 -12.04 14.48
C ASN A 441 28.40 -13.45 13.88
N GLY A 442 27.52 -14.26 14.48
CA GLY A 442 27.27 -15.65 14.07
C GLY A 442 26.25 -15.80 12.95
N ALA A 443 25.84 -17.03 12.71
CA ALA A 443 24.76 -17.36 11.79
C ALA A 443 23.42 -16.72 12.25
N PRO A 444 22.43 -16.61 11.34
CA PRO A 444 21.10 -16.16 11.70
C PRO A 444 20.53 -16.97 12.87
N LEU A 445 19.87 -16.28 13.81
CA LEU A 445 19.22 -16.93 14.95
C LEU A 445 18.19 -17.95 14.48
N ARG A 446 18.15 -19.06 15.22
CA ARG A 446 17.10 -20.07 15.12
C ARG A 446 16.49 -20.20 16.51
N LEU A 447 15.25 -19.71 16.65
CA LEU A 447 14.61 -19.63 17.96
C LEU A 447 14.12 -21.03 18.42
N ASN A 448 13.84 -21.93 17.46
CA ASN A 448 13.36 -23.28 17.70
C ASN A 448 12.14 -23.30 18.64
N LEU A 449 11.16 -22.47 18.31
CA LEU A 449 9.92 -22.33 19.08
C LEU A 449 9.05 -23.58 18.90
N SER A 450 8.52 -24.11 19.98
CA SER A 450 7.45 -25.11 19.93
C SER A 450 6.17 -24.53 19.29
N ALA A 451 5.27 -25.38 18.86
CA ALA A 451 3.96 -24.95 18.34
C ALA A 451 3.18 -24.09 19.37
N ALA A 452 3.22 -24.50 20.64
CA ALA A 452 2.57 -23.77 21.73
C ALA A 452 3.17 -22.37 21.93
N GLU A 453 4.49 -22.22 21.86
CA GLU A 453 5.17 -20.94 21.99
C GLU A 453 4.85 -20.00 20.82
N ARG A 454 4.81 -20.50 19.59
CA ARG A 454 4.37 -19.71 18.43
C ARG A 454 2.94 -19.22 18.60
N THR A 455 2.02 -20.10 19.03
CA THR A 455 0.63 -19.71 19.30
C THR A 455 0.52 -18.69 20.42
N SER A 456 1.36 -18.79 21.47
CA SER A 456 1.40 -17.80 22.55
C SER A 456 1.87 -16.44 22.08
N LEU A 457 2.88 -16.36 21.21
CA LEU A 457 3.30 -15.09 20.59
C LEU A 457 2.18 -14.45 19.77
N VAL A 458 1.44 -15.25 18.97
CA VAL A 458 0.26 -14.74 18.23
C VAL A 458 -0.79 -14.21 19.19
N ALA A 459 -1.08 -14.93 20.27
CA ALA A 459 -2.04 -14.51 21.29
C ALA A 459 -1.63 -13.16 21.93
N PHE A 460 -0.35 -13.00 22.27
CA PHE A 460 0.16 -11.73 22.79
C PHE A 460 0.02 -10.59 21.76
N LEU A 461 0.40 -10.81 20.50
CA LEU A 461 0.25 -9.80 19.46
C LEU A 461 -1.21 -9.40 19.24
N GLY A 462 -2.16 -10.32 19.45
CA GLY A 462 -3.60 -10.05 19.47
C GLY A 462 -4.02 -9.05 20.54
N THR A 463 -3.32 -9.04 21.72
CA THR A 463 -3.61 -8.08 22.80
C THR A 463 -3.31 -6.63 22.45
N LEU A 464 -2.55 -6.38 21.37
CA LEU A 464 -2.19 -5.05 20.89
C LEU A 464 -3.27 -4.41 20.01
N THR A 465 -4.41 -5.09 19.78
CA THR A 465 -5.54 -4.59 19.00
C THR A 465 -6.40 -3.64 19.83
N ASP A 466 -6.60 -2.44 19.31
CA ASP A 466 -7.41 -1.37 19.88
C ASP A 466 -8.66 -1.14 19.03
N ASN A 467 -9.73 -1.83 19.38
CA ASN A 467 -10.99 -1.74 18.63
C ASN A 467 -11.60 -0.33 18.67
N THR A 468 -11.35 0.44 19.73
CA THR A 468 -11.79 1.84 19.82
C THR A 468 -11.13 2.67 18.73
N PHE A 469 -9.81 2.56 18.58
CA PHE A 469 -9.05 3.26 17.53
C PHE A 469 -9.54 2.93 16.12
N LEU A 470 -9.85 1.65 15.87
CA LEU A 470 -10.29 1.18 14.55
C LEU A 470 -11.67 1.72 14.14
N THR A 471 -12.49 2.15 15.10
CA THR A 471 -13.88 2.58 14.88
C THR A 471 -14.18 3.99 15.37
N ASP A 472 -13.22 4.69 15.96
CA ASP A 472 -13.42 6.04 16.51
C ASP A 472 -13.82 7.02 15.40
N VAL A 473 -14.98 7.62 15.55
CA VAL A 473 -15.55 8.58 14.58
C VAL A 473 -14.65 9.80 14.37
N LYS A 474 -13.82 10.17 15.34
CA LYS A 474 -12.87 11.28 15.19
C LYS A 474 -11.82 11.03 14.11
N PHE A 475 -11.55 9.76 13.78
CA PHE A 475 -10.62 9.35 12.72
C PHE A 475 -11.31 8.91 11.43
N SER A 476 -12.65 8.83 11.42
CA SER A 476 -13.43 8.32 10.29
C SER A 476 -13.50 9.33 9.14
N ASN A 477 -13.96 8.84 7.98
CA ASN A 477 -14.15 9.63 6.77
C ASN A 477 -15.22 10.73 6.99
N PRO A 478 -14.87 12.03 6.91
CA PRO A 478 -15.82 13.12 7.06
C PRO A 478 -16.74 13.29 5.84
N PHE A 479 -16.43 12.68 4.70
CA PHE A 479 -17.26 12.67 3.49
C PHE A 479 -18.22 11.49 3.42
N ALA A 480 -18.09 10.49 4.32
CA ALA A 480 -19.05 9.39 4.45
C ALA A 480 -20.32 9.86 5.19
N ARG A 481 -21.48 9.48 4.68
CA ARG A 481 -22.78 9.67 5.32
C ARG A 481 -23.29 8.37 5.91
#